data_6e8215fcba50a513c44f2d28c6d672ca
#
_entry.id   6e8215fcba50a513c44f2d28c6d672ca
#
_cell.length_a   1.000
_cell.length_b   1.000
_cell.length_c   1.000
_cell.angle_alpha   90.00
_cell.angle_beta   90.00
_cell.angle_gamma   90.00
#
_symmetry.space_group_name_H-M   'P 1'
#
loop_
_entity.id
_entity.type
_entity.pdbx_description
1 polymer ?
#
loop_
_entity_poly.entity_id
_entity_poly.type
_entity_poly.pdbx_seq_one_letter_code
_entity_poly.pdbx_strand_id
1 'polypeptide(L)'
;MTTKQLRHCSAHVNINSNGFCNSYELVSYSTPVCLLGMIDGTIVDDNGIEHEHHGMALLLGEYYDCSTTTMMHVRKFCEDYVGVSATIADLRKALASNGTIGYDVAVYRASWA
;
A
#
# COMPACT_ATOMS: atom_id res chain seq x y z
N MET A 1 8.89 -15.03 -6.51
CA MET A 1 8.68 -13.98 -5.48
C MET A 1 10.02 -13.67 -4.81
N THR A 2 10.30 -12.41 -4.58
CA THR A 2 11.50 -11.94 -3.88
C THR A 2 11.08 -11.24 -2.60
N THR A 3 11.80 -11.47 -1.52
CA THR A 3 11.56 -10.83 -0.24
C THR A 3 12.76 -9.96 0.12
N LYS A 4 12.51 -8.69 0.43
CA LYS A 4 13.55 -7.75 0.86
C LYS A 4 13.18 -7.14 2.19
N GLN A 5 14.15 -7.00 3.09
CA GLN A 5 13.94 -6.26 4.33
C GLN A 5 13.75 -4.79 4.02
N LEU A 6 12.74 -4.17 4.65
CA LEU A 6 12.61 -2.72 4.63
C LEU A 6 13.73 -2.15 5.51
N ARG A 7 14.39 -1.07 5.04
CA ARG A 7 15.61 -0.56 5.67
C ARG A 7 15.43 -0.30 7.17
N HIS A 8 16.36 -0.85 7.95
CA HIS A 8 16.52 -0.62 9.39
C HIS A 8 15.25 -0.83 10.22
N CYS A 9 14.40 -1.80 9.86
CA CYS A 9 13.22 -2.08 10.67
C CYS A 9 12.77 -3.54 10.55
N SER A 10 11.84 -3.94 11.42
CA SER A 10 11.29 -5.31 11.49
C SER A 10 10.14 -5.49 10.51
N ALA A 11 10.36 -5.08 9.26
CA ALA A 11 9.40 -5.23 8.19
C ALA A 11 10.11 -5.72 6.94
N HIS A 12 9.36 -6.38 6.07
CA HIS A 12 9.89 -6.79 4.77
C HIS A 12 8.87 -6.55 3.67
N VAL A 13 9.34 -6.59 2.44
CA VAL A 13 8.52 -6.37 1.26
C VAL A 13 8.60 -7.60 0.38
N ASN A 14 7.46 -8.21 0.10
CA ASN A 14 7.34 -9.29 -0.85
C ASN A 14 7.11 -8.71 -2.24
N ILE A 15 8.00 -8.99 -3.17
CA ILE A 15 7.97 -8.45 -4.52
C ILE A 15 7.56 -9.58 -5.48
N ASN A 16 6.43 -9.39 -6.15
CA ASN A 16 5.96 -10.31 -7.17
C ASN A 16 6.03 -9.64 -8.54
N SER A 17 6.54 -10.37 -9.54
CA SER A 17 6.61 -9.90 -10.91
C SER A 17 5.78 -10.81 -11.80
N ASN A 18 4.92 -10.21 -12.64
CA ASN A 18 4.10 -10.94 -13.61
C ASN A 18 4.59 -10.74 -15.05
N GLY A 19 5.83 -10.28 -15.24
CA GLY A 19 6.43 -10.05 -16.54
C GLY A 19 6.31 -8.61 -17.07
N PHE A 20 5.30 -7.86 -16.64
CA PHE A 20 5.09 -6.47 -17.07
C PHE A 20 5.25 -5.46 -15.94
N CYS A 21 4.80 -5.81 -14.76
CA CYS A 21 4.89 -4.94 -13.60
C CYS A 21 5.09 -5.77 -12.34
N ASN A 22 5.61 -5.10 -11.32
CA ASN A 22 5.79 -5.69 -10.01
C ASN A 22 4.65 -5.26 -9.08
N SER A 23 4.29 -6.14 -8.15
CA SER A 23 3.52 -5.77 -6.97
C SER A 23 4.39 -5.90 -5.73
N TYR A 24 4.14 -5.03 -4.76
CA TYR A 24 4.95 -4.90 -3.55
C TYR A 24 4.03 -4.98 -2.33
N GLU A 25 4.18 -6.03 -1.54
CA GLU A 25 3.40 -6.21 -0.32
C GLU A 25 4.28 -5.92 0.89
N LEU A 26 3.90 -4.94 1.69
CA LEU A 26 4.57 -4.65 2.95
C LEU A 26 4.03 -5.57 4.04
N VAL A 27 4.95 -6.26 4.72
CA VAL A 27 4.64 -7.08 5.89
C VAL A 27 5.36 -6.48 7.09
N SER A 28 4.60 -6.01 8.08
CA SER A 28 5.12 -5.47 9.33
C SER A 28 5.11 -6.58 10.38
N TYR A 29 6.29 -6.98 10.84
CA TYR A 29 6.50 -8.20 11.60
C TYR A 29 6.00 -9.41 10.81
N SER A 30 4.84 -9.96 11.11
CA SER A 30 4.25 -11.06 10.35
C SER A 30 2.87 -10.73 9.78
N THR A 31 2.48 -9.44 9.80
CA THR A 31 1.16 -8.98 9.37
C THR A 31 1.27 -8.20 8.06
N PRO A 32 0.62 -8.65 6.97
CA PRO A 32 0.51 -7.85 5.75
C PRO A 32 -0.29 -6.59 6.02
N VAL A 33 0.25 -5.42 5.67
CA VAL A 33 -0.36 -4.12 6.01
C VAL A 33 -0.68 -3.25 4.81
N CYS A 34 0.04 -3.36 3.70
CA CYS A 34 -0.34 -2.66 2.47
C CYS A 34 0.24 -3.35 1.23
N LEU A 35 -0.35 -3.02 0.09
CA LEU A 35 0.07 -3.54 -1.21
C LEU A 35 0.11 -2.39 -2.22
N LEU A 36 1.23 -2.26 -2.92
CA LEU A 36 1.38 -1.35 -4.05
C LEU A 36 1.42 -2.18 -5.33
N GLY A 37 0.57 -1.88 -6.30
CA GLY A 37 0.58 -2.61 -7.56
C GLY A 37 -0.26 -1.96 -8.64
N MET A 38 -0.08 -2.46 -9.86
CA MET A 38 -0.93 -2.10 -10.99
C MET A 38 -2.23 -2.89 -10.90
N ILE A 39 -3.34 -2.19 -10.86
CA ILE A 39 -4.67 -2.80 -10.80
C ILE A 39 -5.48 -2.34 -12.00
N ASP A 40 -6.04 -3.30 -12.71
CA ASP A 40 -6.89 -3.06 -13.87
C ASP A 40 -8.20 -3.82 -13.65
N GLY A 41 -9.21 -3.12 -13.17
CA GLY A 41 -10.50 -3.71 -12.84
C GLY A 41 -11.16 -3.08 -11.63
N THR A 42 -11.90 -3.88 -10.87
CA THR A 42 -12.70 -3.43 -9.74
C THR A 42 -11.97 -3.63 -8.42
N ILE A 43 -11.90 -2.56 -7.62
CA ILE A 43 -11.44 -2.62 -6.22
C ILE A 43 -12.66 -2.45 -5.34
N VAL A 44 -12.86 -3.38 -4.40
CA VAL A 44 -13.91 -3.28 -3.39
C VAL A 44 -13.28 -2.79 -2.10
N ASP A 45 -13.68 -1.60 -1.64
CA ASP A 45 -13.14 -1.03 -0.41
C ASP A 45 -13.73 -1.70 0.85
N ASP A 46 -13.26 -1.31 2.02
CA ASP A 46 -13.67 -1.89 3.29
C ASP A 46 -15.13 -1.56 3.68
N ASN A 47 -15.76 -0.62 2.98
CA ASN A 47 -17.18 -0.29 3.12
C ASN A 47 -18.05 -1.06 2.12
N GLY A 48 -17.46 -1.93 1.29
CA GLY A 48 -18.17 -2.68 0.27
C GLY A 48 -18.45 -1.89 -1.00
N ILE A 49 -17.87 -0.71 -1.15
CA ILE A 49 -18.06 0.14 -2.32
C ILE A 49 -17.08 -0.29 -3.42
N GLU A 50 -17.61 -0.51 -4.62
CA GLU A 50 -16.81 -0.89 -5.78
C GLU A 50 -16.25 0.34 -6.48
N HIS A 51 -14.95 0.28 -6.81
CA HIS A 51 -14.25 1.33 -7.55
C HIS A 51 -13.62 0.72 -8.79
N GLU A 52 -13.95 1.25 -9.94
CA GLU A 52 -13.26 0.90 -11.18
C GLU A 52 -11.92 1.60 -11.19
N HIS A 53 -10.83 0.85 -11.43
CA HIS A 53 -9.48 1.39 -11.37
C HIS A 53 -8.60 0.82 -12.47
N HIS A 54 -7.82 1.69 -13.10
CA HIS A 54 -6.85 1.33 -14.14
C HIS A 54 -5.57 2.11 -13.87
N GLY A 55 -4.57 1.46 -13.27
CA GLY A 55 -3.30 2.09 -12.96
C GLY A 55 -2.73 1.63 -11.63
N MET A 56 -1.74 2.38 -11.13
CA MET A 56 -1.12 2.08 -9.84
C MET A 56 -2.05 2.43 -8.69
N ALA A 57 -2.11 1.54 -7.72
CA ALA A 57 -2.89 1.72 -6.51
C ALA A 57 -2.12 1.25 -5.29
N LEU A 58 -2.33 1.95 -4.17
CA LEU A 58 -1.86 1.54 -2.85
C LEU A 58 -3.07 1.09 -2.05
N LEU A 59 -3.10 -0.20 -1.73
CA LEU A 59 -4.16 -0.78 -0.91
C LEU A 59 -3.68 -0.82 0.54
N LEU A 60 -4.42 -0.18 1.42
CA LEU A 60 -4.14 -0.17 2.86
C LEU A 60 -5.01 -1.23 3.53
N GLY A 61 -4.38 -2.22 4.14
CA GLY A 61 -5.07 -3.28 4.85
C GLY A 61 -5.60 -2.82 6.20
N GLU A 62 -6.32 -3.69 6.88
CA GLU A 62 -6.97 -3.41 8.16
C GLU A 62 -6.00 -2.88 9.23
N TYR A 63 -4.76 -3.34 9.21
CA TYR A 63 -3.79 -3.04 10.26
C TYR A 63 -2.75 -1.97 9.88
N TYR A 64 -2.97 -1.21 8.81
CA TYR A 64 -1.97 -0.26 8.33
C TYR A 64 -1.62 0.83 9.37
N ASP A 65 -2.50 1.11 10.29
CA ASP A 65 -2.34 2.13 11.32
C ASP A 65 -2.52 1.59 12.75
N CYS A 66 -2.32 0.29 12.95
CA CYS A 66 -2.59 -0.36 14.24
C CYS A 66 -1.61 0.02 15.37
N SER A 67 -0.42 0.50 15.02
CA SER A 67 0.59 0.93 15.99
C SER A 67 1.51 1.97 15.39
N THR A 68 2.21 2.71 16.26
CA THR A 68 3.21 3.70 15.83
C THR A 68 4.31 3.04 14.98
N THR A 69 4.75 1.85 15.36
CA THR A 69 5.76 1.11 14.61
C THR A 69 5.27 0.71 13.22
N THR A 70 4.04 0.22 13.11
CA THR A 70 3.44 -0.13 11.82
C THR A 70 3.28 1.10 10.93
N MET A 71 2.82 2.22 11.50
CA MET A 71 2.70 3.48 10.76
C MET A 71 4.06 3.96 10.23
N MET A 72 5.12 3.79 11.02
CA MET A 72 6.49 4.08 10.57
C MET A 72 6.92 3.18 9.41
N HIS A 73 6.58 1.89 9.46
CA HIS A 73 6.87 0.95 8.37
C HIS A 73 6.14 1.36 7.08
N VAL A 74 4.87 1.72 7.17
CA VAL A 74 4.09 2.19 6.02
C VAL A 74 4.71 3.46 5.41
N ARG A 75 5.13 4.41 6.25
CA ARG A 75 5.78 5.64 5.79
C ARG A 75 7.08 5.35 5.04
N LYS A 76 7.94 4.48 5.60
CA LYS A 76 9.18 4.07 4.93
C LYS A 76 8.92 3.35 3.63
N PHE A 77 7.91 2.50 3.59
CA PHE A 77 7.49 1.80 2.38
C PHE A 77 7.08 2.79 1.29
N CYS A 78 6.30 3.80 1.64
CA CYS A 78 5.93 4.85 0.68
C CYS A 78 7.15 5.59 0.14
N GLU A 79 8.09 5.95 1.01
CA GLU A 79 9.33 6.61 0.60
C GLU A 79 10.14 5.75 -0.39
N ASP A 80 10.28 4.45 -0.11
CA ASP A 80 11.16 3.57 -0.87
C ASP A 80 10.51 3.00 -2.13
N TYR A 81 9.20 2.75 -2.13
CA TYR A 81 8.51 2.07 -3.24
C TYR A 81 7.52 2.95 -3.99
N VAL A 82 6.80 3.83 -3.32
CA VAL A 82 5.94 4.82 -3.99
C VAL A 82 6.76 6.02 -4.46
N GLY A 83 7.82 6.35 -3.73
CA GLY A 83 8.70 7.46 -4.07
C GLY A 83 8.25 8.79 -3.50
N VAL A 84 7.39 8.78 -2.49
CA VAL A 84 6.90 10.00 -1.84
C VAL A 84 6.97 9.88 -0.34
N SER A 85 7.18 11.02 0.33
CA SER A 85 7.19 11.11 1.79
C SER A 85 5.74 11.33 2.30
N ALA A 86 4.93 10.26 2.24
CA ALA A 86 3.56 10.32 2.70
C ALA A 86 3.46 9.95 4.18
N THR A 87 2.84 10.81 4.98
CA THR A 87 2.53 10.52 6.38
C THR A 87 1.22 9.75 6.47
N ILE A 88 0.93 9.19 7.64
CA ILE A 88 -0.37 8.54 7.86
C ILE A 88 -1.52 9.57 7.72
N ALA A 89 -1.30 10.81 8.12
CA ALA A 89 -2.28 11.88 7.91
C ALA A 89 -2.56 12.11 6.42
N ASP A 90 -1.53 12.09 5.58
CA ASP A 90 -1.68 12.20 4.12
C ASP A 90 -2.46 11.02 3.54
N LEU A 91 -2.20 9.81 4.02
CA LEU A 91 -2.91 8.61 3.59
C LEU A 91 -4.39 8.65 4.01
N ARG A 92 -4.68 9.06 5.23
CA ARG A 92 -6.05 9.23 5.73
C ARG A 92 -6.83 10.27 4.92
N LYS A 93 -6.17 11.36 4.57
CA LYS A 93 -6.76 12.42 3.73
C LYS A 93 -7.08 11.88 2.33
N ALA A 94 -6.17 11.11 1.73
CA ALA A 94 -6.39 10.47 0.44
C ALA A 94 -7.56 9.49 0.50
N LEU A 95 -7.65 8.67 1.55
CA LEU A 95 -8.77 7.74 1.74
C LEU A 95 -10.11 8.47 1.84
N ALA A 96 -10.16 9.59 2.58
CA ALA A 96 -11.40 10.34 2.79
C ALA A 96 -11.91 11.02 1.51
N SER A 97 -11.01 11.36 0.59
CA SER A 97 -11.36 12.10 -0.64
C SER A 97 -11.28 11.26 -1.92
N ASN A 98 -11.09 9.94 -1.82
CA ASN A 98 -10.76 9.06 -2.96
C ASN A 98 -9.61 9.64 -3.79
N GLY A 99 -8.60 10.12 -3.09
CA GLY A 99 -7.49 10.83 -3.69
C GLY A 99 -6.29 9.95 -4.01
N THR A 100 -5.20 10.62 -4.35
CA THR A 100 -3.94 9.99 -4.73
C THR A 100 -2.80 10.49 -3.86
N ILE A 101 -1.68 9.75 -3.87
CA ILE A 101 -0.40 10.21 -3.34
C ILE A 101 0.63 10.15 -4.46
N GLY A 102 1.63 11.03 -4.40
CA GLY A 102 2.69 11.07 -5.43
C GLY A 102 2.13 11.34 -6.82
N TYR A 103 2.61 10.59 -7.79
CA TYR A 103 2.20 10.70 -9.20
C TYR A 103 1.07 9.71 -9.49
N ASP A 104 -0.16 10.12 -9.19
CA ASP A 104 -1.37 9.38 -9.55
C ASP A 104 -1.49 7.97 -8.95
N VAL A 105 -0.91 7.72 -7.80
CA VAL A 105 -1.12 6.47 -7.08
C VAL A 105 -2.38 6.60 -6.23
N ALA A 106 -3.45 5.94 -6.64
CA ALA A 106 -4.71 5.95 -5.92
C ALA A 106 -4.59 5.17 -4.60
N VAL A 107 -5.25 5.64 -3.55
CA VAL A 107 -5.20 5.02 -2.22
C VAL A 107 -6.58 4.51 -1.85
N TYR A 108 -6.66 3.22 -1.54
CA TYR A 108 -7.89 2.57 -1.12
C TYR A 108 -7.64 1.76 0.16
N ARG A 109 -8.65 1.68 1.02
CA ARG A 109 -8.64 0.75 2.13
C ARG A 109 -9.37 -0.51 1.70
N ALA A 110 -8.61 -1.57 1.40
CA ALA A 110 -9.14 -2.79 0.83
C ALA A 110 -8.21 -3.98 1.14
N SER A 111 -8.76 -5.17 1.14
CA SER A 111 -7.97 -6.40 1.23
C SER A 111 -7.58 -6.89 -0.16
N TRP A 112 -6.53 -7.72 -0.25
CA TRP A 112 -6.02 -8.24 -1.52
C TRP A 112 -5.73 -9.74 -1.50
N ALA A 113 -6.18 -10.40 -0.50
CA ALA A 113 -5.94 -11.85 -0.36
C ALA A 113 -6.78 -12.67 -1.34
#